data_8f500094cc4a14c7d77d5a3917eeaba3
#
_entry.id   8f500094cc4a14c7d77d5a3917eeaba3
#
_cell.length_a   1.000
_cell.length_b   1.000
_cell.length_c   1.000
_cell.angle_alpha   90.00
_cell.angle_beta   90.00
_cell.angle_gamma   90.00
#
_symmetry.space_group_name_H-M   'P 1'
#
loop_
_entity.id
_entity.type
_entity.pdbx_description
1 polymer ?
#
loop_
_entity_poly.entity_id
_entity_poly.type
_entity_poly.pdbx_seq_one_letter_code
_entity_poly.pdbx_strand_id
1 'polypeptide(L)'
;MTQKPPLISVRNLNLYFGAFHALRDVSVDFHAGEMVGLVGDNGAGKTTLIRVLCGIHAPASGEVDFDGRKVDTFHPKNAIDQGIETIQQSVGLCDNLSIARNFYLGREPVRRILGIPLLDFARMREMSTRVIRQFGLRDNVSADDDVERLSGGERQSIKIGRAVEFKNRVVIMDEPTNHLSVREREHVNELARQLRDQGLLVIYITHDIFQVHRLADRIVIMENGQKIEDTTTDRMSAEDLEAVIRHGGRVVEKAEA
;
A
#
# COMPACT_ATOMS: atom_id res chain seq x y z
N MET A 1 0.90 -26.09 12.10
CA MET A 1 1.81 -25.12 11.46
C MET A 1 1.81 -23.88 12.35
N THR A 2 2.92 -23.54 12.98
CA THR A 2 3.05 -22.30 13.75
C THR A 2 2.92 -21.11 12.80
N GLN A 3 1.84 -20.35 12.91
CA GLN A 3 1.70 -19.08 12.16
C GLN A 3 2.91 -18.20 12.48
N LYS A 4 3.55 -17.67 11.43
CA LYS A 4 4.60 -16.67 11.61
C LYS A 4 4.02 -15.47 12.38
N PRO A 5 4.78 -14.83 13.26
CA PRO A 5 4.30 -13.63 13.95
C PRO A 5 3.92 -12.56 12.93
N PRO A 6 2.92 -11.72 13.25
CA PRO A 6 2.52 -10.65 12.34
C PRO A 6 3.65 -9.64 12.15
N LEU A 7 3.75 -9.10 10.93
CA LEU A 7 4.67 -8.00 10.63
C LEU A 7 4.13 -6.68 11.20
N ILE A 8 2.82 -6.47 11.09
CA ILE A 8 2.11 -5.36 11.73
C ILE A 8 0.97 -5.94 12.55
N SER A 9 0.86 -5.51 13.79
CA SER A 9 -0.24 -5.86 14.69
C SER A 9 -0.92 -4.58 15.18
N VAL A 10 -2.21 -4.51 15.02
CA VAL A 10 -3.06 -3.41 15.50
C VAL A 10 -4.01 -3.96 16.55
N ARG A 11 -4.11 -3.31 17.71
CA ARG A 11 -4.96 -3.73 18.81
C ARG A 11 -5.77 -2.58 19.37
N ASN A 12 -7.11 -2.75 19.39
CA ASN A 12 -8.10 -1.86 19.99
C ASN A 12 -7.90 -0.38 19.59
N LEU A 13 -7.58 -0.15 18.31
CA LEU A 13 -7.18 1.16 17.80
C LEU A 13 -8.39 2.09 17.70
N ASN A 14 -8.29 3.24 18.37
CA ASN A 14 -9.30 4.29 18.32
C ASN A 14 -8.69 5.61 17.86
N LEU A 15 -9.40 6.31 16.98
CA LEU A 15 -8.97 7.63 16.48
C LEU A 15 -10.18 8.55 16.30
N TYR A 16 -10.04 9.80 16.72
CA TYR A 16 -11.06 10.83 16.61
C TYR A 16 -10.58 12.03 15.80
N PHE A 17 -11.46 12.62 15.03
CA PHE A 17 -11.31 13.95 14.44
C PHE A 17 -12.36 14.88 15.06
N GLY A 18 -11.94 15.63 16.08
CA GLY A 18 -12.89 16.36 16.93
C GLY A 18 -13.88 15.41 17.59
N ALA A 19 -15.18 15.59 17.33
CA ALA A 19 -16.23 14.70 17.84
C ALA A 19 -16.47 13.44 16.96
N PHE A 20 -15.87 13.40 15.78
CA PHE A 20 -16.07 12.27 14.87
C PHE A 20 -15.13 11.10 15.21
N HIS A 21 -15.73 9.94 15.54
CA HIS A 21 -14.99 8.70 15.86
C HIS A 21 -14.67 7.96 14.56
N ALA A 22 -13.48 8.16 14.04
CA ALA A 22 -13.08 7.70 12.71
C ALA A 22 -12.57 6.25 12.69
N LEU A 23 -11.96 5.77 13.78
CA LEU A 23 -11.61 4.35 14.00
C LEU A 23 -12.12 3.94 15.36
N ARG A 24 -12.82 2.79 15.42
CA ARG A 24 -13.54 2.30 16.58
C ARG A 24 -13.09 0.87 16.88
N ASP A 25 -12.22 0.73 17.86
CA ASP A 25 -11.75 -0.56 18.38
C ASP A 25 -11.23 -1.52 17.28
N VAL A 26 -10.47 -0.97 16.34
CA VAL A 26 -9.94 -1.75 15.21
C VAL A 26 -8.80 -2.63 15.68
N SER A 27 -8.92 -3.94 15.44
CA SER A 27 -7.86 -4.93 15.71
C SER A 27 -7.64 -5.80 14.48
N VAL A 28 -6.40 -5.83 13.95
CA VAL A 28 -6.04 -6.58 12.75
C VAL A 28 -4.55 -6.90 12.75
N ASP A 29 -4.21 -8.09 12.26
CA ASP A 29 -2.83 -8.53 12.02
C ASP A 29 -2.54 -8.55 10.52
N PHE A 30 -1.31 -8.19 10.14
CA PHE A 30 -0.83 -8.28 8.77
C PHE A 30 0.50 -9.05 8.76
N HIS A 31 0.65 -9.98 7.81
CA HIS A 31 1.81 -10.85 7.74
C HIS A 31 2.70 -10.56 6.53
N ALA A 32 4.00 -10.81 6.66
CA ALA A 32 4.91 -10.72 5.54
C ALA A 32 4.61 -11.80 4.48
N GLY A 33 4.66 -11.42 3.20
CA GLY A 33 4.40 -12.32 2.09
C GLY A 33 2.91 -12.59 1.86
N GLU A 34 2.01 -11.76 2.40
CA GLU A 34 0.59 -11.81 2.06
C GLU A 34 0.14 -10.54 1.32
N MET A 35 -0.89 -10.69 0.50
CA MET A 35 -1.64 -9.58 -0.06
C MET A 35 -3.00 -9.50 0.63
N VAL A 36 -3.23 -8.39 1.34
CA VAL A 36 -4.48 -8.12 2.05
C VAL A 36 -5.28 -7.08 1.29
N GLY A 37 -6.48 -7.44 0.86
CA GLY A 37 -7.48 -6.50 0.35
C GLY A 37 -8.14 -5.76 1.50
N LEU A 38 -7.99 -4.44 1.55
CA LEU A 38 -8.69 -3.60 2.51
C LEU A 38 -9.86 -2.90 1.82
N VAL A 39 -11.07 -3.37 2.06
CA VAL A 39 -12.29 -2.95 1.35
C VAL A 39 -13.33 -2.33 2.28
N GLY A 40 -14.33 -1.70 1.70
CA GLY A 40 -15.44 -1.03 2.39
C GLY A 40 -15.80 0.28 1.69
N ASP A 41 -16.91 0.86 2.05
CA ASP A 41 -17.43 2.09 1.45
C ASP A 41 -16.55 3.32 1.71
N ASN A 42 -16.86 4.41 1.01
CA ASN A 42 -16.23 5.69 1.27
C ASN A 42 -16.60 6.16 2.69
N GLY A 43 -15.57 6.57 3.45
CA GLY A 43 -15.77 6.92 4.87
C GLY A 43 -15.71 5.73 5.84
N ALA A 44 -15.52 4.50 5.38
CA ALA A 44 -15.42 3.31 6.24
C ALA A 44 -14.22 3.30 7.20
N GLY A 45 -13.25 4.22 7.04
CA GLY A 45 -12.07 4.32 7.91
C GLY A 45 -10.80 3.73 7.30
N LYS A 46 -10.83 3.15 6.09
CA LYS A 46 -9.66 2.55 5.42
C LYS A 46 -8.45 3.48 5.35
N THR A 47 -8.64 4.64 4.74
CA THR A 47 -7.59 5.66 4.61
C THR A 47 -7.09 6.16 5.97
N THR A 48 -7.99 6.23 6.97
CA THR A 48 -7.61 6.63 8.34
C THR A 48 -6.71 5.59 8.98
N LEU A 49 -7.05 4.29 8.88
CA LEU A 49 -6.20 3.19 9.33
C LEU A 49 -4.81 3.25 8.69
N ILE A 50 -4.77 3.40 7.37
CA ILE A 50 -3.50 3.51 6.64
C ILE A 50 -2.68 4.72 7.08
N ARG A 51 -3.32 5.87 7.32
CA ARG A 51 -2.61 7.07 7.82
C ARG A 51 -2.02 6.88 9.21
N VAL A 52 -2.64 6.04 10.07
CA VAL A 52 -2.02 5.63 11.33
C VAL A 52 -0.80 4.76 11.09
N LEU A 53 -0.91 3.73 10.24
CA LEU A 53 0.22 2.85 9.91
C LEU A 53 1.39 3.61 9.27
N CYS A 54 1.10 4.65 8.48
CA CYS A 54 2.10 5.54 7.89
C CYS A 54 2.63 6.61 8.86
N GLY A 55 2.18 6.63 10.11
CA GLY A 55 2.63 7.60 11.11
C GLY A 55 2.13 9.03 10.89
N ILE A 56 1.11 9.24 10.04
CA ILE A 56 0.51 10.56 9.78
C ILE A 56 -0.40 10.98 10.93
N HIS A 57 -1.12 10.01 11.52
CA HIS A 57 -1.98 10.25 12.67
C HIS A 57 -1.57 9.34 13.84
N ALA A 58 -1.51 9.92 15.03
CA ALA A 58 -1.39 9.14 16.26
C ALA A 58 -2.79 8.73 16.72
N PRO A 59 -3.00 7.47 17.12
CA PRO A 59 -4.27 7.02 17.67
C PRO A 59 -4.54 7.68 19.04
N ALA A 60 -5.82 7.79 19.42
CA ALA A 60 -6.23 8.25 20.73
C ALA A 60 -6.04 7.16 21.80
N SER A 61 -6.21 5.90 21.40
CA SER A 61 -5.95 4.72 22.23
C SER A 61 -5.72 3.50 21.37
N GLY A 62 -5.25 2.41 21.96
CA GLY A 62 -4.85 1.19 21.29
C GLY A 62 -3.36 1.14 21.03
N GLU A 63 -2.92 0.09 20.35
CA GLU A 63 -1.50 -0.18 20.12
C GLU A 63 -1.26 -0.59 18.67
N VAL A 64 -0.11 -0.21 18.16
CA VAL A 64 0.42 -0.69 16.88
C VAL A 64 1.81 -1.24 17.13
N ASP A 65 2.03 -2.49 16.72
CA ASP A 65 3.35 -3.11 16.74
C ASP A 65 3.85 -3.31 15.32
N PHE A 66 5.12 -3.05 15.10
CA PHE A 66 5.82 -3.38 13.87
C PHE A 66 6.96 -4.34 14.17
N ASP A 67 6.91 -5.53 13.57
CA ASP A 67 7.92 -6.58 13.77
C ASP A 67 8.15 -6.92 15.26
N GLY A 68 7.06 -7.01 16.03
CA GLY A 68 7.07 -7.30 17.47
C GLY A 68 7.58 -6.14 18.33
N ARG A 69 7.69 -4.93 17.79
CA ARG A 69 8.08 -3.72 18.53
C ARG A 69 6.95 -2.72 18.50
N LYS A 70 6.57 -2.24 19.68
CA LYS A 70 5.54 -1.21 19.81
C LYS A 70 5.97 0.09 19.13
N VAL A 71 5.06 0.70 18.39
CA VAL A 71 5.24 2.01 17.77
C VAL A 71 4.86 3.09 18.77
N ASP A 72 5.85 3.69 19.43
CA ASP A 72 5.63 4.75 20.43
C ASP A 72 5.49 6.13 19.81
N THR A 73 6.07 6.34 18.62
CA THR A 73 6.08 7.64 17.94
C THR A 73 5.53 7.52 16.54
N PHE A 74 4.36 8.11 16.32
CA PHE A 74 3.72 8.17 15.01
C PHE A 74 4.27 9.37 14.22
N HIS A 75 5.17 9.10 13.31
CA HIS A 75 5.77 10.08 12.41
C HIS A 75 6.08 9.42 11.07
N PRO A 76 5.78 10.07 9.92
CA PRO A 76 5.99 9.46 8.60
C PRO A 76 7.41 8.96 8.35
N LYS A 77 8.42 9.68 8.85
CA LYS A 77 9.80 9.24 8.73
C LYS A 77 10.05 7.89 9.41
N ASN A 78 9.47 7.66 10.59
CA ASN A 78 9.63 6.38 11.29
C ASN A 78 8.99 5.22 10.51
N ALA A 79 7.82 5.45 9.91
CA ALA A 79 7.18 4.43 9.05
C ALA A 79 8.04 4.12 7.82
N ILE A 80 8.61 5.14 7.18
CA ILE A 80 9.54 4.99 6.07
C ILE A 80 10.80 4.21 6.49
N ASP A 81 11.38 4.55 7.65
CA ASP A 81 12.59 3.89 8.18
C ASP A 81 12.29 2.42 8.56
N GLN A 82 11.06 2.09 8.92
CA GLN A 82 10.57 0.71 9.13
C GLN A 82 10.31 -0.04 7.82
N GLY A 83 10.37 0.63 6.67
CA GLY A 83 10.17 0.05 5.36
C GLY A 83 8.70 0.02 4.91
N ILE A 84 7.89 0.99 5.32
CA ILE A 84 6.54 1.19 4.79
C ILE A 84 6.60 2.18 3.62
N GLU A 85 6.16 1.76 2.45
CA GLU A 85 5.99 2.60 1.26
C GLU A 85 4.51 2.68 0.89
N THR A 86 4.05 3.88 0.56
CA THR A 86 2.66 4.10 0.15
C THR A 86 2.60 4.56 -1.29
N ILE A 87 1.84 3.85 -2.09
CA ILE A 87 1.56 4.15 -3.50
C ILE A 87 0.14 4.71 -3.58
N GLN A 88 0.03 6.03 -3.68
CA GLN A 88 -1.24 6.73 -3.84
C GLN A 88 -1.50 7.03 -5.31
N GLN A 89 -2.77 7.10 -5.70
CA GLN A 89 -3.19 7.37 -7.07
C GLN A 89 -2.70 8.73 -7.57
N SER A 90 -2.96 9.80 -6.83
CA SER A 90 -2.81 11.19 -7.29
C SER A 90 -1.53 11.88 -6.81
N VAL A 91 -0.77 11.25 -5.91
CA VAL A 91 0.39 11.88 -5.24
C VAL A 91 1.63 11.00 -5.41
N GLY A 92 2.80 11.62 -5.41
CA GLY A 92 4.06 10.91 -5.28
C GLY A 92 5.03 11.04 -6.45
N LEU A 93 4.66 11.67 -7.56
CA LEU A 93 5.58 12.03 -8.63
C LEU A 93 5.42 13.52 -8.99
N CYS A 94 6.55 14.20 -9.20
CA CYS A 94 6.61 15.59 -9.63
C CYS A 94 6.77 15.61 -11.15
N ASP A 95 5.79 16.12 -11.89
CA ASP A 95 5.75 16.07 -13.35
C ASP A 95 6.97 16.75 -14.00
N ASN A 96 7.47 17.83 -13.41
CA ASN A 96 8.60 18.63 -13.89
C ASN A 96 9.98 18.10 -13.47
N LEU A 97 10.05 16.90 -12.92
CA LEU A 97 11.31 16.24 -12.57
C LEU A 97 11.50 14.98 -13.40
N SER A 98 12.76 14.68 -13.68
CA SER A 98 13.11 13.44 -14.38
C SER A 98 12.70 12.21 -13.56
N ILE A 99 12.55 11.07 -14.23
CA ILE A 99 12.27 9.78 -13.59
C ILE A 99 13.29 9.49 -12.49
N ALA A 100 14.60 9.70 -12.77
CA ALA A 100 15.65 9.47 -11.80
C ALA A 100 15.51 10.33 -10.55
N ARG A 101 15.13 11.60 -10.70
CA ARG A 101 14.91 12.50 -9.55
C ARG A 101 13.64 12.14 -8.77
N ASN A 102 12.57 11.81 -9.48
CA ASN A 102 11.34 11.33 -8.84
C ASN A 102 11.55 10.04 -8.06
N PHE A 103 12.32 9.12 -8.64
CA PHE A 103 12.60 7.82 -8.03
C PHE A 103 13.26 7.98 -6.66
N TYR A 104 14.18 8.91 -6.52
CA TYR A 104 14.94 9.16 -5.29
C TYR A 104 14.43 10.33 -4.44
N LEU A 105 13.32 10.94 -4.80
CA LEU A 105 12.79 12.10 -4.08
C LEU A 105 12.66 11.83 -2.57
N GLY A 106 13.39 12.61 -1.77
CA GLY A 106 13.47 12.45 -0.31
C GLY A 106 14.41 11.33 0.18
N ARG A 107 15.10 10.62 -0.73
CA ARG A 107 16.08 9.56 -0.43
C ARG A 107 17.30 9.64 -1.36
N GLU A 108 17.67 10.85 -1.76
CA GLU A 108 18.72 11.08 -2.74
C GLU A 108 20.06 10.54 -2.25
N PRO A 109 20.75 9.68 -3.05
CA PRO A 109 22.07 9.21 -2.71
C PRO A 109 23.06 10.36 -2.78
N VAL A 110 23.95 10.42 -1.80
CA VAL A 110 25.02 11.42 -1.73
C VAL A 110 26.38 10.74 -1.80
N ARG A 111 27.31 11.35 -2.56
CA ARG A 111 28.73 11.02 -2.52
C ARG A 111 29.50 12.18 -1.89
N ARG A 112 30.50 11.88 -1.10
CA ARG A 112 31.35 12.91 -0.51
C ARG A 112 32.57 13.12 -1.37
N ILE A 113 32.79 14.36 -1.83
CA ILE A 113 33.99 14.77 -2.55
C ILE A 113 34.68 15.84 -1.67
N LEU A 114 35.90 15.57 -1.23
CA LEU A 114 36.65 16.42 -0.32
C LEU A 114 35.83 16.80 0.95
N GLY A 115 35.03 15.86 1.47
CA GLY A 115 34.18 16.09 2.65
C GLY A 115 32.82 16.75 2.37
N ILE A 116 32.63 17.32 1.17
CA ILE A 116 31.37 18.00 0.78
C ILE A 116 30.38 16.96 0.26
N PRO A 117 29.14 16.89 0.82
CA PRO A 117 28.11 16.01 0.32
C PRO A 117 27.52 16.56 -0.97
N LEU A 118 27.62 15.81 -2.05
CA LEU A 118 27.05 16.13 -3.36
C LEU A 118 26.07 15.03 -3.78
N LEU A 119 25.02 15.38 -4.52
CA LEU A 119 24.10 14.40 -5.09
C LEU A 119 24.81 13.46 -6.06
N ASP A 120 24.55 12.17 -5.95
CA ASP A 120 25.09 11.16 -6.84
C ASP A 120 24.13 10.88 -8.00
N PHE A 121 24.11 11.77 -8.98
CA PHE A 121 23.25 11.66 -10.16
C PHE A 121 23.56 10.41 -11.01
N ALA A 122 24.81 9.96 -11.02
CA ALA A 122 25.19 8.76 -11.77
C ALA A 122 24.51 7.53 -11.19
N ARG A 123 24.55 7.37 -9.87
CA ARG A 123 23.86 6.30 -9.16
C ARG A 123 22.34 6.39 -9.31
N MET A 124 21.78 7.59 -9.19
CA MET A 124 20.33 7.79 -9.39
C MET A 124 19.89 7.32 -10.78
N ARG A 125 20.63 7.69 -11.83
CA ARG A 125 20.32 7.31 -13.21
C ARG A 125 20.48 5.80 -13.45
N GLU A 126 21.56 5.20 -12.97
CA GLU A 126 21.83 3.76 -13.11
C GLU A 126 20.68 2.93 -12.51
N MET A 127 20.32 3.23 -11.26
CA MET A 127 19.30 2.46 -10.54
C MET A 127 17.90 2.66 -11.17
N SER A 128 17.55 3.90 -11.52
CA SER A 128 16.28 4.17 -12.19
C SER A 128 16.18 3.47 -13.55
N THR A 129 17.27 3.40 -14.32
CA THR A 129 17.32 2.65 -15.58
C THR A 129 17.08 1.15 -15.34
N ARG A 130 17.60 0.58 -14.26
CA ARG A 130 17.35 -0.82 -13.90
C ARG A 130 15.88 -1.05 -13.64
N VAL A 131 15.25 -0.18 -12.85
CA VAL A 131 13.81 -0.25 -12.54
C VAL A 131 12.95 -0.09 -13.79
N ILE A 132 13.27 0.88 -14.66
CA ILE A 132 12.57 1.09 -15.94
C ILE A 132 12.52 -0.22 -16.73
N ARG A 133 13.63 -0.94 -16.84
CA ARG A 133 13.72 -2.22 -17.56
C ARG A 133 12.98 -3.35 -16.84
N GLN A 134 13.15 -3.45 -15.53
CA GLN A 134 12.57 -4.53 -14.71
C GLN A 134 11.04 -4.45 -14.67
N PHE A 135 10.48 -3.25 -14.61
CA PHE A 135 9.05 -3.02 -14.46
C PHE A 135 8.32 -2.75 -15.80
N GLY A 136 8.97 -3.08 -16.92
CA GLY A 136 8.32 -3.16 -18.24
C GLY A 136 7.86 -1.82 -18.82
N LEU A 137 8.58 -0.72 -18.51
CA LEU A 137 8.38 0.53 -19.23
C LEU A 137 8.83 0.37 -20.68
N ARG A 138 8.32 1.23 -21.58
CA ARG A 138 8.69 1.21 -23.00
C ARG A 138 10.21 1.36 -23.19
N ASP A 139 10.77 0.70 -24.20
CA ASP A 139 12.21 0.67 -24.46
C ASP A 139 12.82 2.06 -24.73
N ASN A 140 12.01 3.02 -25.15
CA ASN A 140 12.43 4.40 -25.44
C ASN A 140 12.35 5.34 -24.22
N VAL A 141 12.00 4.83 -23.03
CA VAL A 141 11.96 5.61 -21.79
C VAL A 141 13.35 5.65 -21.14
N SER A 142 13.84 6.85 -20.90
CA SER A 142 15.11 7.11 -20.22
C SER A 142 14.91 7.59 -18.79
N ALA A 143 15.85 7.29 -17.90
CA ALA A 143 15.85 7.83 -16.54
C ALA A 143 15.93 9.37 -16.48
N ASP A 144 16.38 10.01 -17.53
CA ASP A 144 16.46 11.47 -17.67
C ASP A 144 15.17 12.10 -18.24
N ASP A 145 14.22 11.29 -18.73
CA ASP A 145 12.94 11.81 -19.22
C ASP A 145 12.07 12.35 -18.09
N ASP A 146 11.29 13.38 -18.36
CA ASP A 146 10.32 13.92 -17.43
C ASP A 146 9.14 12.95 -17.24
N VAL A 147 8.67 12.85 -16.01
CA VAL A 147 7.56 11.98 -15.65
C VAL A 147 6.25 12.35 -16.37
N GLU A 148 6.09 13.60 -16.78
CA GLU A 148 4.94 14.07 -17.55
C GLU A 148 4.69 13.24 -18.82
N ARG A 149 5.75 12.69 -19.44
CA ARG A 149 5.69 11.89 -20.67
C ARG A 149 5.21 10.45 -20.47
N LEU A 150 5.08 10.01 -19.21
CA LEU A 150 4.69 8.65 -18.87
C LEU A 150 3.18 8.48 -18.89
N SER A 151 2.72 7.30 -19.35
CA SER A 151 1.34 6.86 -19.15
C SER A 151 1.02 6.65 -17.66
N GLY A 152 -0.27 6.55 -17.33
CA GLY A 152 -0.72 6.27 -15.96
C GLY A 152 -0.12 4.97 -15.41
N GLY A 153 -0.09 3.90 -16.20
CA GLY A 153 0.50 2.62 -15.83
C GLY A 153 2.01 2.71 -15.62
N GLU A 154 2.74 3.42 -16.48
CA GLU A 154 4.18 3.63 -16.32
C GLU A 154 4.51 4.45 -15.07
N ARG A 155 3.71 5.47 -14.75
CA ARG A 155 3.82 6.22 -13.49
C ARG A 155 3.64 5.31 -12.27
N GLN A 156 2.68 4.40 -12.30
CA GLN A 156 2.50 3.41 -11.23
C GLN A 156 3.68 2.44 -11.15
N SER A 157 4.20 1.97 -12.27
CA SER A 157 5.40 1.12 -12.31
C SER A 157 6.61 1.78 -11.64
N ILE A 158 6.83 3.09 -11.84
CA ILE A 158 7.89 3.83 -11.16
C ILE A 158 7.67 3.86 -9.64
N LYS A 159 6.44 4.12 -9.18
CA LYS A 159 6.10 4.12 -7.75
C LYS A 159 6.32 2.74 -7.12
N ILE A 160 5.89 1.67 -7.80
CA ILE A 160 6.06 0.29 -7.36
C ILE A 160 7.55 -0.09 -7.32
N GLY A 161 8.32 0.31 -8.35
CA GLY A 161 9.75 0.08 -8.41
C GLY A 161 10.53 0.68 -7.24
N ARG A 162 10.07 1.83 -6.69
CA ARG A 162 10.63 2.41 -5.46
C ARG A 162 10.49 1.46 -4.28
N ALA A 163 9.37 0.77 -4.16
CA ALA A 163 9.14 -0.15 -3.05
C ALA A 163 10.17 -1.29 -3.02
N VAL A 164 10.56 -1.79 -4.19
CA VAL A 164 11.59 -2.84 -4.31
C VAL A 164 12.98 -2.29 -4.04
N GLU A 165 13.35 -1.19 -4.69
CA GLU A 165 14.71 -0.64 -4.61
C GLU A 165 15.07 -0.21 -3.18
N PHE A 166 14.15 0.40 -2.46
CA PHE A 166 14.39 0.85 -1.09
C PHE A 166 14.23 -0.26 -0.04
N LYS A 167 14.12 -1.54 -0.46
CA LYS A 167 14.02 -2.71 0.42
C LYS A 167 12.89 -2.57 1.44
N ASN A 168 11.77 -2.03 0.98
CA ASN A 168 10.60 -1.91 1.82
C ASN A 168 10.06 -3.29 2.19
N ARG A 169 9.38 -3.38 3.32
CA ARG A 169 8.78 -4.60 3.86
C ARG A 169 7.27 -4.60 3.66
N VAL A 170 6.69 -3.41 3.55
CA VAL A 170 5.26 -3.17 3.41
C VAL A 170 5.02 -2.20 2.26
N VAL A 171 4.11 -2.55 1.38
CA VAL A 171 3.63 -1.69 0.30
C VAL A 171 2.14 -1.51 0.45
N ILE A 172 1.72 -0.27 0.64
CA ILE A 172 0.32 0.12 0.71
C ILE A 172 -0.06 0.73 -0.63
N MET A 173 -1.02 0.12 -1.32
CA MET A 173 -1.51 0.54 -2.62
C MET A 173 -2.94 1.08 -2.47
N ASP A 174 -3.08 2.41 -2.48
CA ASP A 174 -4.38 3.07 -2.29
C ASP A 174 -4.98 3.41 -3.65
N GLU A 175 -6.03 2.66 -4.04
CA GLU A 175 -6.74 2.74 -5.33
C GLU A 175 -5.79 2.77 -6.55
N PRO A 176 -4.84 1.81 -6.64
CA PRO A 176 -3.71 1.92 -7.57
C PRO A 176 -4.09 1.78 -9.04
N THR A 177 -5.29 1.28 -9.35
CA THR A 177 -5.76 0.99 -10.71
C THR A 177 -6.85 1.94 -11.21
N ASN A 178 -7.24 2.93 -10.42
CA ASN A 178 -8.21 3.92 -10.84
C ASN A 178 -7.70 4.73 -12.04
N HIS A 179 -8.59 4.99 -12.99
CA HIS A 179 -8.31 5.72 -14.26
C HIS A 179 -7.29 5.05 -15.18
N LEU A 180 -6.93 3.79 -14.93
CA LEU A 180 -6.09 3.00 -15.83
C LEU A 180 -6.93 2.21 -16.84
N SER A 181 -6.40 2.05 -18.04
CA SER A 181 -6.95 1.11 -19.02
C SER A 181 -6.89 -0.33 -18.49
N VAL A 182 -7.67 -1.23 -19.08
CA VAL A 182 -7.70 -2.65 -18.67
C VAL A 182 -6.30 -3.27 -18.69
N ARG A 183 -5.51 -2.98 -19.72
CA ARG A 183 -4.15 -3.51 -19.86
C ARG A 183 -3.19 -2.96 -18.79
N GLU A 184 -3.26 -1.66 -18.51
CA GLU A 184 -2.43 -1.03 -17.47
C GLU A 184 -2.82 -1.54 -16.08
N ARG A 185 -4.11 -1.76 -15.83
CA ARG A 185 -4.63 -2.32 -14.59
C ARG A 185 -4.06 -3.72 -14.34
N GLU A 186 -4.11 -4.60 -15.35
CA GLU A 186 -3.56 -5.94 -15.21
C GLU A 186 -2.05 -5.93 -14.97
N HIS A 187 -1.33 -5.04 -15.63
CA HIS A 187 0.10 -4.85 -15.38
C HIS A 187 0.39 -4.43 -13.92
N VAL A 188 -0.34 -3.47 -13.37
CA VAL A 188 -0.21 -3.05 -11.97
C VAL A 188 -0.55 -4.19 -11.01
N ASN A 189 -1.59 -4.97 -11.30
CA ASN A 189 -1.97 -6.13 -10.52
C ASN A 189 -0.87 -7.20 -10.51
N GLU A 190 -0.25 -7.45 -11.66
CA GLU A 190 0.86 -8.39 -11.76
C GLU A 190 2.08 -7.92 -10.95
N LEU A 191 2.41 -6.64 -10.99
CA LEU A 191 3.45 -6.07 -10.15
C LEU A 191 3.15 -6.21 -8.65
N ALA A 192 1.88 -6.05 -8.24
CA ALA A 192 1.46 -6.26 -6.86
C ALA A 192 1.67 -7.72 -6.42
N ARG A 193 1.33 -8.72 -7.30
CA ARG A 193 1.62 -10.13 -7.04
C ARG A 193 3.12 -10.39 -6.89
N GLN A 194 3.94 -9.83 -7.77
CA GLN A 194 5.41 -9.96 -7.68
C GLN A 194 5.97 -9.43 -6.37
N LEU A 195 5.45 -8.31 -5.84
CA LEU A 195 5.86 -7.79 -4.54
C LEU A 195 5.54 -8.79 -3.41
N ARG A 196 4.32 -9.32 -3.39
CA ARG A 196 3.92 -10.36 -2.42
C ARG A 196 4.82 -11.59 -2.53
N ASP A 197 5.06 -12.09 -3.74
CA ASP A 197 5.86 -13.29 -3.99
C ASP A 197 7.34 -13.11 -3.60
N GLN A 198 7.82 -11.86 -3.59
CA GLN A 198 9.13 -11.48 -3.03
C GLN A 198 9.12 -11.41 -1.50
N GLY A 199 7.99 -11.68 -0.84
CA GLY A 199 7.86 -11.72 0.61
C GLY A 199 7.43 -10.41 1.26
N LEU A 200 7.04 -9.39 0.49
CA LEU A 200 6.52 -8.14 1.05
C LEU A 200 5.07 -8.32 1.50
N LEU A 201 4.68 -7.60 2.54
CA LEU A 201 3.27 -7.38 2.84
C LEU A 201 2.72 -6.36 1.84
N VAL A 202 1.64 -6.71 1.13
CA VAL A 202 0.92 -5.80 0.23
C VAL A 202 -0.47 -5.53 0.81
N ILE A 203 -0.76 -4.27 1.17
CA ILE A 203 -2.12 -3.84 1.55
C ILE A 203 -2.73 -3.14 0.34
N TYR A 204 -3.69 -3.79 -0.29
CA TYR A 204 -4.34 -3.33 -1.51
C TYR A 204 -5.72 -2.75 -1.19
N ILE A 205 -5.86 -1.42 -1.29
CA ILE A 205 -7.10 -0.72 -0.99
C ILE A 205 -7.84 -0.48 -2.30
N THR A 206 -9.08 -0.90 -2.36
CA THR A 206 -9.98 -0.63 -3.47
C THR A 206 -11.45 -0.78 -3.06
N HIS A 207 -12.34 -0.22 -3.84
CA HIS A 207 -13.78 -0.46 -3.74
C HIS A 207 -14.27 -1.55 -4.72
N ASP A 208 -13.40 -2.04 -5.64
CA ASP A 208 -13.71 -3.13 -6.57
C ASP A 208 -13.44 -4.48 -5.91
N ILE A 209 -14.50 -5.05 -5.31
CA ILE A 209 -14.46 -6.31 -4.57
C ILE A 209 -14.05 -7.47 -5.49
N PHE A 210 -14.60 -7.50 -6.71
CA PHE A 210 -14.29 -8.58 -7.66
C PHE A 210 -12.83 -8.56 -8.11
N GLN A 211 -12.27 -7.37 -8.27
CA GLN A 211 -10.85 -7.23 -8.60
C GLN A 211 -9.98 -7.72 -7.43
N VAL A 212 -10.22 -7.22 -6.22
CA VAL A 212 -9.37 -7.52 -5.07
C VAL A 212 -9.49 -8.97 -4.64
N HIS A 213 -10.69 -9.58 -4.76
CA HIS A 213 -10.89 -11.01 -4.47
C HIS A 213 -10.02 -11.93 -5.32
N ARG A 214 -9.77 -11.55 -6.59
CA ARG A 214 -8.89 -12.32 -7.49
C ARG A 214 -7.40 -12.10 -7.24
N LEU A 215 -7.05 -11.08 -6.47
CA LEU A 215 -5.67 -10.67 -6.22
C LEU A 215 -5.19 -11.02 -4.83
N ALA A 216 -6.01 -10.75 -3.82
CA ALA A 216 -5.64 -10.85 -2.43
C ALA A 216 -5.71 -12.30 -1.92
N ASP A 217 -4.90 -12.60 -0.94
CA ASP A 217 -4.94 -13.85 -0.19
C ASP A 217 -6.01 -13.78 0.92
N ARG A 218 -6.21 -12.56 1.46
CA ARG A 218 -7.13 -12.28 2.56
C ARG A 218 -7.79 -10.92 2.34
N ILE A 219 -9.03 -10.78 2.82
CA ILE A 219 -9.81 -9.56 2.73
C ILE A 219 -10.24 -9.11 4.12
N VAL A 220 -9.98 -7.84 4.40
CA VAL A 220 -10.42 -7.15 5.60
C VAL A 220 -11.47 -6.12 5.18
N ILE A 221 -12.69 -6.24 5.71
CA ILE A 221 -13.79 -5.31 5.43
C ILE A 221 -13.91 -4.32 6.58
N MET A 222 -13.92 -3.04 6.22
CA MET A 222 -14.17 -1.96 7.16
C MET A 222 -15.52 -1.29 6.86
N GLU A 223 -16.23 -0.93 7.93
CA GLU A 223 -17.44 -0.16 7.88
C GLU A 223 -17.56 0.75 9.10
N ASN A 224 -17.95 2.02 8.90
CA ASN A 224 -18.17 2.99 9.99
C ASN A 224 -17.03 3.06 11.02
N GLY A 225 -15.78 2.91 10.56
CA GLY A 225 -14.59 2.94 11.40
C GLY A 225 -14.29 1.63 12.14
N GLN A 226 -15.00 0.56 11.86
CA GLN A 226 -14.81 -0.76 12.48
C GLN A 226 -14.35 -1.80 11.45
N LYS A 227 -13.63 -2.81 11.88
CA LYS A 227 -13.41 -4.03 11.11
C LYS A 227 -14.61 -4.95 11.32
N ILE A 228 -15.36 -5.24 10.27
CA ILE A 228 -16.57 -6.08 10.33
C ILE A 228 -16.32 -7.51 9.86
N GLU A 229 -15.32 -7.72 8.99
CA GLU A 229 -14.96 -9.05 8.50
C GLU A 229 -13.46 -9.14 8.27
N ASP A 230 -12.92 -10.35 8.41
CA ASP A 230 -11.51 -10.66 8.19
C ASP A 230 -11.42 -12.14 7.77
N THR A 231 -11.35 -12.38 6.46
CA THR A 231 -11.49 -13.72 5.89
C THR A 231 -10.52 -13.94 4.73
N THR A 232 -10.18 -15.19 4.47
CA THR A 232 -9.38 -15.56 3.28
C THR A 232 -10.29 -15.74 2.07
N THR A 233 -9.73 -15.48 0.88
CA THR A 233 -10.50 -15.51 -0.38
C THR A 233 -10.98 -16.90 -0.80
N ASP A 234 -10.44 -17.96 -0.21
CA ASP A 234 -10.89 -19.33 -0.40
C ASP A 234 -12.14 -19.68 0.43
N ARG A 235 -12.47 -18.89 1.46
CA ARG A 235 -13.58 -19.15 2.38
C ARG A 235 -14.86 -18.40 2.02
N MET A 236 -14.77 -17.30 1.32
CA MET A 236 -15.90 -16.43 1.00
C MET A 236 -15.82 -15.96 -0.44
N SER A 237 -16.89 -16.09 -1.20
CA SER A 237 -16.96 -15.61 -2.59
C SER A 237 -16.97 -14.08 -2.67
N ALA A 238 -16.69 -13.53 -3.86
CA ALA A 238 -16.76 -12.08 -4.07
C ALA A 238 -18.20 -11.56 -3.89
N GLU A 239 -19.19 -12.37 -4.27
CA GLU A 239 -20.62 -12.06 -4.12
C GLU A 239 -21.04 -12.03 -2.65
N ASP A 240 -20.54 -12.97 -1.83
CA ASP A 240 -20.81 -13.00 -0.38
C ASP A 240 -20.15 -11.80 0.31
N LEU A 241 -18.91 -11.44 -0.08
CA LEU A 241 -18.23 -10.24 0.41
C LEU A 241 -18.99 -8.95 0.05
N GLU A 242 -19.50 -8.85 -1.19
CA GLU A 242 -20.33 -7.73 -1.60
C GLU A 242 -21.61 -7.66 -0.77
N ALA A 243 -22.24 -8.80 -0.48
CA ALA A 243 -23.41 -8.87 0.39
C ALA A 243 -23.11 -8.40 1.82
N VAL A 244 -21.96 -8.78 2.39
CA VAL A 244 -21.51 -8.31 3.72
C VAL A 244 -21.39 -6.80 3.76
N ILE A 245 -20.77 -6.18 2.75
CA ILE A 245 -20.61 -4.72 2.65
C ILE A 245 -22.00 -4.04 2.50
N ARG A 246 -22.87 -4.58 1.66
CA ARG A 246 -24.20 -4.03 1.39
C ARG A 246 -25.13 -4.09 2.62
N HIS A 247 -24.98 -5.09 3.47
CA HIS A 247 -25.86 -5.33 4.63
C HIS A 247 -25.20 -5.00 5.98
N GLY A 248 -24.04 -4.34 5.99
CA GLY A 248 -23.40 -3.87 7.20
C GLY A 248 -23.00 -4.99 8.16
N GLY A 249 -22.28 -6.00 7.64
CA GLY A 249 -21.78 -7.13 8.44
C GLY A 249 -22.86 -8.13 8.91
N ARG A 250 -24.12 -7.93 8.56
CA ARG A 250 -25.15 -8.93 8.81
C ARG A 250 -25.07 -10.01 7.73
N VAL A 251 -24.55 -11.18 8.11
CA VAL A 251 -24.66 -12.37 7.28
C VAL A 251 -26.14 -12.63 7.08
N VAL A 252 -26.62 -12.46 5.86
CA VAL A 252 -27.96 -12.93 5.49
C VAL A 252 -27.81 -14.45 5.42
N GLU A 253 -28.26 -15.16 6.48
CA GLU A 253 -28.42 -16.61 6.40
C GLU A 253 -29.22 -16.90 5.12
N LYS A 254 -28.59 -17.63 4.17
CA LYS A 254 -29.31 -18.16 3.03
C LYS A 254 -30.45 -19.00 3.60
N ALA A 255 -31.68 -18.47 3.51
CA ALA A 255 -32.86 -19.27 3.76
C ALA A 255 -32.75 -20.49 2.81
N GLU A 256 -32.50 -21.65 3.39
CA GLU A 256 -32.61 -22.93 2.69
C GLU A 256 -34.05 -23.01 2.11
N ALA A 257 -34.14 -23.02 0.78
CA ALA A 257 -35.36 -23.27 0.03
C ALA A 257 -35.31 -24.68 -0.54
#